data_74922c76af983d0054b4b8f882d780e9
#
_entry.id   74922c76af983d0054b4b8f882d780e9
#
_cell.length_a   1.000
_cell.length_b   1.000
_cell.length_c   1.000
_cell.angle_alpha   90.00
_cell.angle_beta   90.00
_cell.angle_gamma   90.00
#
_symmetry.space_group_name_H-M   'P 1'
#
loop_
_entity.id
_entity.type
_entity.pdbx_description
1 polymer ?
#
loop_
_entity_poly.entity_id
_entity_poly.type
_entity_poly.pdbx_seq_one_letter_code
_entity_poly.pdbx_strand_id
1 'polypeptide(L)'
;MKNLKQWQSLFRRQWAVSILVSGVFTFLVWIAMATSVRKGLPLLDASNFEYFGYAMSKGDMLYTQIFDHKGPMIFLINYIGYLIGGPFGVKLLYLASVFLFFNGCFYISKLFVGTVSSIFVNAIMYFVFMRYYEGGWGLEGYMLPFIVYSLYILVRYLMTNEYHRGEIILVGFSFAFVFMTKANMIGLWIVFALYMLVSFLYQKKFAELGKL
;
A
#
# COMPACT_ATOMS: atom_id res chain seq x y z
N MET A 1 -3.74 -23.01 16.88
CA MET A 1 -3.31 -21.87 16.04
C MET A 1 -2.11 -22.32 15.20
N LYS A 2 -1.99 -21.84 13.95
CA LYS A 2 -0.85 -22.18 13.09
C LYS A 2 0.38 -21.38 13.55
N ASN A 3 1.55 -22.01 13.58
CA ASN A 3 2.82 -21.34 13.87
C ASN A 3 3.35 -20.60 12.63
N LEU A 4 4.37 -19.76 12.81
CA LEU A 4 4.94 -18.94 11.74
C LEU A 4 5.42 -19.77 10.52
N LYS A 5 6.02 -20.95 10.76
CA LYS A 5 6.47 -21.87 9.68
C LYS A 5 5.29 -22.37 8.84
N GLN A 6 4.16 -22.66 9.46
CA GLN A 6 2.94 -23.06 8.74
C GLN A 6 2.36 -21.92 7.90
N TRP A 7 2.40 -20.69 8.40
CA TRP A 7 2.00 -19.51 7.61
C TRP A 7 2.92 -19.27 6.42
N GLN A 8 4.23 -19.44 6.60
CA GLN A 8 5.19 -19.33 5.51
C GLN A 8 5.00 -20.40 4.44
N SER A 9 4.69 -21.64 4.82
CA SER A 9 4.42 -22.71 3.86
C SER A 9 3.14 -22.44 3.05
N LEU A 10 2.11 -21.89 3.68
CA LEU A 10 0.89 -21.46 3.00
C LEU A 10 1.16 -20.32 2.01
N PHE A 11 1.99 -19.36 2.39
CA PHE A 11 2.42 -18.27 1.51
C PHE A 11 3.11 -18.82 0.27
N ARG A 12 4.09 -19.71 0.44
CA ARG A 12 4.79 -20.37 -0.68
C ARG A 12 3.86 -21.17 -1.58
N ARG A 13 2.89 -21.87 -1.02
CA ARG A 13 1.97 -22.74 -1.78
C ARG A 13 0.96 -21.96 -2.61
N GLN A 14 0.67 -20.71 -2.27
CA GLN A 14 -0.40 -19.93 -2.88
C GLN A 14 0.07 -18.70 -3.66
N TRP A 15 1.40 -18.53 -3.81
CA TRP A 15 1.96 -17.39 -4.51
C TRP A 15 1.43 -17.24 -5.95
N ALA A 16 1.31 -18.35 -6.69
CA ALA A 16 0.83 -18.32 -8.07
C ALA A 16 -0.64 -17.85 -8.16
N VAL A 17 -1.49 -18.33 -7.23
CA VAL A 17 -2.90 -17.89 -7.17
C VAL A 17 -2.99 -16.43 -6.80
N SER A 18 -2.20 -15.98 -5.83
CA SER A 18 -2.21 -14.56 -5.41
C SER A 18 -1.76 -13.62 -6.54
N ILE A 19 -0.71 -14.02 -7.30
CA ILE A 19 -0.25 -13.25 -8.47
C ILE A 19 -1.33 -13.21 -9.55
N LEU A 20 -1.95 -14.34 -9.87
CA LEU A 20 -3.01 -14.39 -10.86
C LEU A 20 -4.20 -13.50 -10.47
N VAL A 21 -4.69 -13.63 -9.23
CA VAL A 21 -5.81 -12.85 -8.72
C VAL A 21 -5.48 -11.36 -8.74
N SER A 22 -4.31 -10.98 -8.22
CA SER A 22 -3.87 -9.58 -8.22
C SER A 22 -3.71 -9.02 -9.63
N GLY A 23 -3.15 -9.82 -10.55
CA GLY A 23 -2.99 -9.45 -11.96
C GLY A 23 -4.35 -9.20 -12.64
N VAL A 24 -5.34 -10.08 -12.41
CA VAL A 24 -6.69 -9.92 -12.96
C VAL A 24 -7.33 -8.62 -12.47
N PHE A 25 -7.34 -8.36 -11.16
CA PHE A 25 -7.95 -7.14 -10.63
C PHE A 25 -7.19 -5.87 -11.03
N THR A 26 -5.86 -5.93 -11.10
CA THR A 26 -5.06 -4.81 -11.63
C THR A 26 -5.38 -4.54 -13.10
N PHE A 27 -5.54 -5.58 -13.90
CA PHE A 27 -5.92 -5.46 -15.31
C PHE A 27 -7.33 -4.86 -15.46
N LEU A 28 -8.29 -5.26 -14.63
CA LEU A 28 -9.62 -4.65 -14.59
C LEU A 28 -9.57 -3.17 -14.21
N VAL A 29 -8.75 -2.79 -13.22
CA VAL A 29 -8.50 -1.39 -12.88
C VAL A 29 -7.91 -0.66 -14.09
N TRP A 30 -6.89 -1.22 -14.73
CA TRP A 30 -6.26 -0.61 -15.92
C TRP A 30 -7.26 -0.35 -17.04
N ILE A 31 -8.12 -1.33 -17.36
CA ILE A 31 -9.16 -1.14 -18.39
C ILE A 31 -10.13 -0.04 -18.00
N ALA A 32 -10.59 -0.02 -16.75
CA ALA A 32 -11.51 0.99 -16.26
C ALA A 32 -10.88 2.40 -16.29
N MET A 33 -9.59 2.49 -15.99
CA MET A 33 -8.82 3.74 -16.03
C MET A 33 -8.40 4.13 -17.47
N ALA A 34 -8.19 3.18 -18.36
CA ALA A 34 -7.79 3.46 -19.74
C ALA A 34 -8.79 4.36 -20.48
N THR A 35 -10.05 4.35 -20.08
CA THR A 35 -11.06 5.25 -20.63
C THR A 35 -10.82 6.71 -20.22
N SER A 36 -10.33 6.99 -19.02
CA SER A 36 -9.98 8.34 -18.57
C SER A 36 -8.66 8.83 -19.17
N VAL A 37 -7.69 7.92 -19.38
CA VAL A 37 -6.41 8.22 -20.06
C VAL A 37 -6.58 8.63 -21.51
N ARG A 38 -7.55 8.07 -22.23
CA ARG A 38 -7.85 8.43 -23.63
C ARG A 38 -8.53 9.79 -23.75
N LYS A 39 -9.15 10.29 -22.70
CA LYS A 39 -9.94 11.54 -22.70
C LYS A 39 -9.18 12.76 -22.19
N GLY A 40 -7.87 12.67 -21.94
CA GLY A 40 -7.05 13.78 -21.47
C GLY A 40 -6.34 13.51 -20.13
N LEU A 41 -5.97 14.58 -19.44
CA LEU A 41 -5.29 14.52 -18.17
C LEU A 41 -6.17 13.85 -17.11
N PRO A 42 -5.56 13.11 -16.16
CA PRO A 42 -6.27 12.58 -15.01
C PRO A 42 -6.92 13.71 -14.19
N LEU A 43 -7.85 13.35 -13.31
CA LEU A 43 -8.57 14.30 -12.45
C LEU A 43 -7.62 15.19 -11.64
N LEU A 44 -8.06 16.38 -11.29
CA LEU A 44 -7.34 17.55 -10.74
C LEU A 44 -6.07 17.22 -9.91
N ASP A 45 -6.18 16.46 -8.83
CA ASP A 45 -5.03 16.17 -7.95
C ASP A 45 -3.97 15.28 -8.65
N ALA A 46 -4.42 14.27 -9.37
CA ALA A 46 -3.50 13.35 -10.04
C ALA A 46 -2.71 14.04 -11.16
N SER A 47 -3.34 14.97 -11.91
CA SER A 47 -2.65 15.77 -12.93
C SER A 47 -1.64 16.74 -12.32
N ASN A 48 -1.94 17.31 -11.15
CA ASN A 48 -0.98 18.12 -10.41
C ASN A 48 0.27 17.32 -10.01
N PHE A 49 0.09 16.13 -9.44
CA PHE A 49 1.23 15.29 -9.06
C PHE A 49 2.05 14.85 -10.28
N GLU A 50 1.39 14.54 -11.39
CA GLU A 50 2.05 14.22 -12.65
C GLU A 50 2.84 15.43 -13.16
N TYR A 51 2.26 16.66 -13.12
CA TYR A 51 2.96 17.88 -13.48
C TYR A 51 4.19 18.12 -12.60
N PHE A 52 4.11 17.94 -11.28
CA PHE A 52 5.28 18.07 -10.41
C PHE A 52 6.38 17.06 -10.76
N GLY A 53 6.00 15.82 -11.08
CA GLY A 53 6.97 14.82 -11.58
C GLY A 53 7.67 15.28 -12.86
N TYR A 54 6.92 15.86 -13.78
CA TYR A 54 7.47 16.46 -15.00
C TYR A 54 8.40 17.63 -14.70
N ALA A 55 7.97 18.60 -13.90
CA ALA A 55 8.74 19.79 -13.54
C ALA A 55 10.07 19.42 -12.86
N MET A 56 10.03 18.48 -11.89
CA MET A 56 11.24 17.94 -11.26
C MET A 56 12.16 17.24 -12.28
N SER A 57 11.61 16.56 -13.29
CA SER A 57 12.41 15.94 -14.36
C SER A 57 13.11 16.95 -15.27
N LYS A 58 12.67 18.21 -15.23
CA LYS A 58 13.29 19.34 -15.93
C LYS A 58 14.26 20.15 -15.06
N GLY A 59 14.38 19.77 -13.77
CA GLY A 59 15.31 20.39 -12.83
C GLY A 59 14.68 21.32 -11.81
N ASP A 60 13.35 21.48 -11.83
CA ASP A 60 12.66 22.29 -10.83
C ASP A 60 12.76 21.66 -9.45
N MET A 61 13.04 22.48 -8.44
CA MET A 61 13.21 22.04 -7.05
C MET A 61 11.90 22.10 -6.30
N LEU A 62 11.52 20.95 -5.73
CA LEU A 62 10.35 20.82 -4.88
C LEU A 62 10.46 21.76 -3.65
N TYR A 63 9.33 22.37 -3.28
CA TYR A 63 9.17 23.34 -2.18
C TYR A 63 9.91 24.67 -2.33
N THR A 64 10.65 24.89 -3.42
CA THR A 64 11.30 26.16 -3.72
C THR A 64 10.76 26.83 -4.99
N GLN A 65 10.69 26.08 -6.08
CA GLN A 65 10.18 26.56 -7.38
C GLN A 65 8.77 26.02 -7.65
N ILE A 66 8.47 24.84 -7.16
CA ILE A 66 7.14 24.22 -7.20
C ILE A 66 6.72 23.85 -5.78
N PHE A 67 5.46 24.16 -5.41
CA PHE A 67 4.98 24.00 -4.04
C PHE A 67 3.61 23.36 -3.98
N ASP A 68 3.46 22.40 -3.06
CA ASP A 68 2.17 21.84 -2.61
C ASP A 68 2.31 21.48 -1.12
N HIS A 69 1.18 21.32 -0.44
CA HIS A 69 1.11 20.98 0.99
C HIS A 69 1.23 19.48 1.28
N LYS A 70 1.28 18.62 0.25
CA LYS A 70 1.49 17.18 0.41
C LYS A 70 2.93 16.86 0.78
N GLY A 71 3.15 15.70 1.36
CA GLY A 71 4.49 15.22 1.67
C GLY A 71 5.30 14.88 0.41
N PRO A 72 6.63 14.78 0.54
CA PRO A 72 7.55 14.69 -0.62
C PRO A 72 7.42 13.38 -1.40
N MET A 73 6.89 12.30 -0.79
CA MET A 73 6.92 10.97 -1.42
C MET A 73 6.07 10.87 -2.68
N ILE A 74 4.91 11.54 -2.74
CA ILE A 74 4.08 11.52 -3.95
C ILE A 74 4.78 12.17 -5.14
N PHE A 75 5.50 13.27 -4.90
CA PHE A 75 6.25 13.96 -5.94
C PHE A 75 7.46 13.15 -6.40
N LEU A 76 8.16 12.50 -5.46
CA LEU A 76 9.29 11.64 -5.76
C LEU A 76 8.87 10.42 -6.61
N ILE A 77 7.70 9.80 -6.31
CA ILE A 77 7.16 8.69 -7.11
C ILE A 77 6.87 9.16 -8.55
N ASN A 78 6.21 10.30 -8.69
CA ASN A 78 5.90 10.86 -10.01
C ASN A 78 7.19 11.25 -10.77
N TYR A 79 8.17 11.82 -10.09
CA TYR A 79 9.49 12.10 -10.67
C TYR A 79 10.19 10.83 -11.18
N ILE A 80 10.24 9.77 -10.35
CA ILE A 80 10.79 8.47 -10.75
C ILE A 80 10.04 7.92 -11.96
N GLY A 81 8.70 8.00 -11.95
CA GLY A 81 7.87 7.59 -13.08
C GLY A 81 8.25 8.34 -14.36
N TYR A 82 8.43 9.65 -14.28
CA TYR A 82 8.88 10.46 -15.42
C TYR A 82 10.26 10.07 -15.94
N LEU A 83 11.21 9.76 -15.05
CA LEU A 83 12.54 9.26 -15.44
C LEU A 83 12.47 7.89 -16.14
N ILE A 84 11.53 7.04 -15.78
CA ILE A 84 11.35 5.70 -16.39
C ILE A 84 10.72 5.79 -17.78
N GLY A 85 9.71 6.61 -17.96
CA GLY A 85 8.97 6.65 -19.23
C GLY A 85 7.91 7.76 -19.31
N GLY A 86 8.15 8.91 -18.69
CA GLY A 86 7.21 10.02 -18.69
C GLY A 86 5.86 9.65 -18.06
N PRO A 87 4.72 10.13 -18.59
CA PRO A 87 3.40 9.81 -18.08
C PRO A 87 3.10 8.31 -18.02
N PHE A 88 3.64 7.52 -18.94
CA PHE A 88 3.49 6.07 -18.94
C PHE A 88 4.20 5.42 -17.75
N GLY A 89 5.40 5.90 -17.40
CA GLY A 89 6.14 5.41 -16.24
C GLY A 89 5.41 5.67 -14.91
N VAL A 90 4.77 6.85 -14.77
CA VAL A 90 3.92 7.15 -13.60
C VAL A 90 2.76 6.17 -13.50
N LYS A 91 2.10 5.88 -14.63
CA LYS A 91 1.01 4.90 -14.70
C LYS A 91 1.45 3.49 -14.33
N LEU A 92 2.63 3.09 -14.80
CA LEU A 92 3.21 1.79 -14.49
C LEU A 92 3.48 1.64 -12.98
N LEU A 93 4.04 2.65 -12.33
CA LEU A 93 4.25 2.65 -10.88
C LEU A 93 2.94 2.59 -10.11
N TYR A 94 1.91 3.31 -10.58
CA TYR A 94 0.58 3.23 -9.98
C TYR A 94 -0.03 1.83 -10.08
N LEU A 95 0.01 1.22 -11.27
CA LEU A 95 -0.48 -0.15 -11.49
C LEU A 95 0.31 -1.18 -10.67
N ALA A 96 1.61 -0.98 -10.49
CA ALA A 96 2.40 -1.80 -9.58
C ALA A 96 1.90 -1.69 -8.13
N SER A 97 1.56 -0.49 -7.68
CA SER A 97 0.97 -0.26 -6.35
C SER A 97 -0.40 -0.93 -6.22
N VAL A 98 -1.26 -0.83 -7.24
CA VAL A 98 -2.57 -1.49 -7.27
C VAL A 98 -2.42 -3.02 -7.23
N PHE A 99 -1.46 -3.56 -7.98
CA PHE A 99 -1.15 -4.99 -7.93
C PHE A 99 -0.74 -5.45 -6.53
N LEU A 100 0.16 -4.73 -5.89
CA LEU A 100 0.61 -5.02 -4.53
C LEU A 100 -0.53 -4.88 -3.52
N PHE A 101 -1.43 -3.92 -3.71
CA PHE A 101 -2.61 -3.77 -2.87
C PHE A 101 -3.51 -5.01 -2.94
N PHE A 102 -3.92 -5.47 -4.13
CA PHE A 102 -4.75 -6.68 -4.26
C PHE A 102 -4.02 -7.93 -3.77
N ASN A 103 -2.71 -8.00 -3.95
CA ASN A 103 -1.89 -9.09 -3.43
C ASN A 103 -1.92 -9.10 -1.89
N GLY A 104 -1.76 -7.96 -1.25
CA GLY A 104 -1.89 -7.82 0.20
C GLY A 104 -3.30 -8.15 0.70
N CYS A 105 -4.36 -7.72 0.01
CA CYS A 105 -5.75 -8.07 0.33
C CYS A 105 -5.98 -9.59 0.25
N PHE A 106 -5.40 -10.27 -0.73
CA PHE A 106 -5.45 -11.72 -0.84
C PHE A 106 -4.80 -12.38 0.38
N TYR A 107 -3.60 -11.96 0.77
CA TYR A 107 -2.89 -12.56 1.89
C TYR A 107 -3.53 -12.27 3.25
N ILE A 108 -4.05 -11.07 3.48
CA ILE A 108 -4.76 -10.77 4.74
C ILE A 108 -6.05 -11.58 4.85
N SER A 109 -6.82 -11.72 3.76
CA SER A 109 -8.03 -12.54 3.77
C SER A 109 -7.72 -14.02 4.00
N LYS A 110 -6.57 -14.52 3.52
CA LYS A 110 -6.09 -15.88 3.76
C LYS A 110 -5.78 -16.19 5.23
N LEU A 111 -5.63 -15.20 6.08
CA LEU A 111 -5.50 -15.42 7.52
C LEU A 111 -6.79 -16.00 8.12
N PHE A 112 -7.94 -15.67 7.53
CA PHE A 112 -9.27 -15.97 8.09
C PHE A 112 -10.08 -16.96 7.26
N VAL A 113 -9.93 -16.96 5.92
CA VAL A 113 -10.80 -17.70 5.01
C VAL A 113 -10.04 -18.52 3.97
N GLY A 114 -10.77 -19.38 3.25
CA GLY A 114 -10.24 -20.21 2.17
C GLY A 114 -9.89 -19.41 0.91
N THR A 115 -9.26 -20.07 -0.07
CA THR A 115 -8.79 -19.42 -1.32
C THR A 115 -9.94 -18.82 -2.12
N VAL A 116 -11.04 -19.56 -2.29
CA VAL A 116 -12.19 -19.07 -3.05
C VAL A 116 -12.78 -17.83 -2.39
N SER A 117 -13.00 -17.86 -1.07
CA SER A 117 -13.49 -16.70 -0.32
C SER A 117 -12.51 -15.49 -0.39
N SER A 118 -11.19 -15.75 -0.45
CA SER A 118 -10.20 -14.67 -0.63
C SER A 118 -10.30 -14.01 -2.01
N ILE A 119 -10.68 -14.76 -3.05
CA ILE A 119 -10.97 -14.18 -4.38
C ILE A 119 -12.22 -13.28 -4.30
N PHE A 120 -13.28 -13.72 -3.62
CA PHE A 120 -14.47 -12.88 -3.41
C PHE A 120 -14.16 -11.62 -2.60
N VAL A 121 -13.32 -11.70 -1.57
CA VAL A 121 -12.86 -10.51 -0.84
C VAL A 121 -12.16 -9.53 -1.78
N ASN A 122 -11.27 -10.03 -2.67
CA ASN A 122 -10.62 -9.17 -3.67
C ASN A 122 -11.62 -8.56 -4.66
N ALA A 123 -12.67 -9.28 -5.05
CA ALA A 123 -13.73 -8.73 -5.89
C ALA A 123 -14.48 -7.58 -5.17
N ILE A 124 -14.81 -7.76 -3.89
CA ILE A 124 -15.42 -6.69 -3.09
C ILE A 124 -14.46 -5.48 -2.99
N MET A 125 -13.17 -5.74 -2.71
CA MET A 125 -12.16 -4.68 -2.62
C MET A 125 -11.96 -3.95 -3.96
N TYR A 126 -12.13 -4.63 -5.10
CA TYR A 126 -12.12 -3.99 -6.41
C TYR A 126 -13.26 -2.96 -6.54
N PHE A 127 -14.51 -3.32 -6.18
CA PHE A 127 -15.63 -2.38 -6.23
C PHE A 127 -15.45 -1.21 -5.27
N VAL A 128 -14.96 -1.48 -4.05
CA VAL A 128 -14.63 -0.43 -3.08
C VAL A 128 -13.55 0.49 -3.65
N PHE A 129 -12.47 -0.08 -4.20
CA PHE A 129 -11.40 0.70 -4.82
C PHE A 129 -11.92 1.59 -5.93
N MET A 130 -12.70 1.04 -6.87
CA MET A 130 -13.26 1.81 -7.99
C MET A 130 -14.24 2.91 -7.55
N ARG A 131 -14.97 2.69 -6.45
CA ARG A 131 -15.95 3.66 -5.93
C ARG A 131 -15.32 4.84 -5.23
N TYR A 132 -14.27 4.60 -4.43
CA TYR A 132 -13.68 5.61 -3.56
C TYR A 132 -12.43 6.29 -4.15
N TYR A 133 -11.78 5.66 -5.11
CA TYR A 133 -10.57 6.21 -5.74
C TYR A 133 -10.83 6.81 -7.12
N GLU A 134 -12.08 7.20 -7.39
CA GLU A 134 -12.53 8.02 -8.54
C GLU A 134 -11.94 7.59 -9.89
N GLY A 135 -11.85 6.28 -10.11
CA GLY A 135 -11.26 5.74 -11.32
C GLY A 135 -9.73 5.68 -11.32
N GLY A 136 -9.09 5.97 -10.18
CA GLY A 136 -7.66 5.77 -9.99
C GLY A 136 -6.79 7.03 -10.09
N TRP A 137 -5.48 6.85 -10.03
CA TRP A 137 -4.41 7.88 -10.06
C TRP A 137 -4.32 8.76 -8.80
N GLY A 138 -5.18 8.55 -7.79
CA GLY A 138 -5.09 9.25 -6.51
C GLY A 138 -3.84 8.84 -5.72
N LEU A 139 -3.33 9.77 -4.90
CA LEU A 139 -2.16 9.51 -4.06
C LEU A 139 -2.38 8.36 -3.07
N GLU A 140 -3.63 8.11 -2.67
CA GLU A 140 -4.02 7.01 -1.80
C GLU A 140 -3.65 5.65 -2.40
N GLY A 141 -3.80 5.48 -3.72
CA GLY A 141 -3.45 4.24 -4.41
C GLY A 141 -1.99 3.82 -4.22
N TYR A 142 -1.08 4.78 -4.12
CA TYR A 142 0.32 4.49 -3.82
C TYR A 142 0.57 4.07 -2.36
N MET A 143 -0.28 4.50 -1.41
CA MET A 143 -0.13 4.17 0.00
C MET A 143 -0.75 2.83 0.38
N LEU A 144 -1.80 2.39 -0.34
CA LEU A 144 -2.55 1.18 -0.02
C LEU A 144 -1.69 -0.09 0.16
N PRO A 145 -0.68 -0.38 -0.66
CA PRO A 145 0.18 -1.54 -0.43
C PRO A 145 0.83 -1.51 0.95
N PHE A 146 1.37 -0.37 1.34
CA PHE A 146 2.08 -0.20 2.62
C PHE A 146 1.13 -0.38 3.81
N ILE A 147 -0.11 0.12 3.67
CA ILE A 147 -1.15 -0.04 4.68
C ILE A 147 -1.56 -1.51 4.80
N VAL A 148 -1.87 -2.18 3.69
CA VAL A 148 -2.40 -3.55 3.71
C VAL A 148 -1.34 -4.57 4.12
N TYR A 149 -0.08 -4.42 3.71
CA TYR A 149 1.00 -5.31 4.16
C TYR A 149 1.35 -5.08 5.63
N SER A 150 1.36 -3.82 6.10
CA SER A 150 1.50 -3.55 7.54
C SER A 150 0.36 -4.19 8.32
N LEU A 151 -0.89 -4.03 7.88
CA LEU A 151 -2.05 -4.67 8.51
C LEU A 151 -1.92 -6.20 8.52
N TYR A 152 -1.49 -6.82 7.41
CA TYR A 152 -1.23 -8.26 7.34
C TYR A 152 -0.22 -8.71 8.40
N ILE A 153 0.93 -8.02 8.50
CA ILE A 153 1.98 -8.35 9.46
C ILE A 153 1.48 -8.19 10.90
N LEU A 154 0.80 -7.08 11.19
CA LEU A 154 0.30 -6.77 12.51
C LEU A 154 -0.78 -7.78 12.97
N VAL A 155 -1.75 -8.10 12.10
CA VAL A 155 -2.79 -9.09 12.39
C VAL A 155 -2.19 -10.49 12.58
N ARG A 156 -1.27 -10.89 11.71
CA ARG A 156 -0.59 -12.17 11.87
C ARG A 156 0.20 -12.23 13.18
N TYR A 157 0.91 -11.17 13.56
CA TYR A 157 1.58 -11.07 14.85
C TYR A 157 0.61 -11.27 16.01
N LEU A 158 -0.58 -10.64 15.99
CA LEU A 158 -1.60 -10.83 17.01
C LEU A 158 -2.10 -12.28 17.10
N MET A 159 -2.09 -13.01 15.98
CA MET A 159 -2.54 -14.42 15.93
C MET A 159 -1.46 -15.42 16.36
N THR A 160 -0.18 -15.11 16.15
CA THR A 160 0.94 -16.05 16.35
C THR A 160 1.89 -15.65 17.48
N ASN A 161 1.90 -14.37 17.84
CA ASN A 161 2.90 -13.73 18.72
C ASN A 161 4.35 -13.91 18.20
N GLU A 162 4.51 -14.08 16.90
CA GLU A 162 5.80 -14.29 16.24
C GLU A 162 6.01 -13.26 15.12
N TYR A 163 7.25 -12.79 14.97
CA TYR A 163 7.65 -11.84 13.93
C TYR A 163 9.05 -12.10 13.40
N HIS A 164 9.34 -11.59 12.20
CA HIS A 164 10.69 -11.53 11.65
C HIS A 164 11.23 -10.09 11.67
N ARG A 165 12.54 -9.93 11.86
CA ARG A 165 13.19 -8.60 11.86
C ARG A 165 12.88 -7.81 10.58
N GLY A 166 12.87 -8.47 9.41
CA GLY A 166 12.53 -7.81 8.15
C GLY A 166 11.10 -7.25 8.11
N GLU A 167 10.17 -7.84 8.85
CA GLU A 167 8.79 -7.35 8.93
C GLU A 167 8.67 -6.10 9.77
N ILE A 168 9.44 -5.98 10.85
CA ILE A 168 9.51 -4.74 11.63
C ILE A 168 10.04 -3.60 10.75
N ILE A 169 11.10 -3.86 9.99
CA ILE A 169 11.68 -2.90 9.06
C ILE A 169 10.63 -2.50 8.00
N LEU A 170 9.89 -3.46 7.44
CA LEU A 170 8.87 -3.19 6.45
C LEU A 170 7.71 -2.36 7.03
N VAL A 171 7.26 -2.65 8.25
CA VAL A 171 6.21 -1.87 8.93
C VAL A 171 6.68 -0.45 9.22
N GLY A 172 7.92 -0.27 9.71
CA GLY A 172 8.51 1.05 9.95
C GLY A 172 8.71 1.85 8.67
N PHE A 173 9.21 1.22 7.61
CA PHE A 173 9.33 1.84 6.28
C PHE A 173 7.96 2.25 5.73
N SER A 174 6.95 1.37 5.86
CA SER A 174 5.58 1.64 5.42
C SER A 174 4.97 2.82 6.16
N PHE A 175 5.18 2.90 7.47
CA PHE A 175 4.79 4.07 8.27
C PHE A 175 5.42 5.35 7.75
N ALA A 176 6.76 5.36 7.59
CA ALA A 176 7.48 6.53 7.09
C ALA A 176 6.99 6.96 5.71
N PHE A 177 6.82 6.00 4.79
CA PHE A 177 6.32 6.26 3.44
C PHE A 177 4.93 6.90 3.45
N VAL A 178 3.99 6.34 4.21
CA VAL A 178 2.61 6.85 4.31
C VAL A 178 2.59 8.21 5.00
N PHE A 179 3.36 8.38 6.10
CA PHE A 179 3.48 9.66 6.79
C PHE A 179 4.03 10.77 5.88
N MET A 180 5.07 10.46 5.11
CA MET A 180 5.69 11.40 4.16
C MET A 180 4.89 11.57 2.86
N THR A 181 3.82 10.82 2.65
CA THR A 181 2.87 11.01 1.55
C THR A 181 1.68 11.82 2.02
N LYS A 182 1.01 11.37 3.08
CA LYS A 182 -0.20 11.98 3.65
C LYS A 182 -0.33 11.62 5.13
N ALA A 183 0.14 12.49 6.02
CA ALA A 183 0.29 12.22 7.45
C ALA A 183 -1.01 11.79 8.16
N ASN A 184 -2.20 12.18 7.69
CA ASN A 184 -3.47 11.79 8.31
C ASN A 184 -3.86 10.32 8.03
N MET A 185 -3.11 9.58 7.21
CA MET A 185 -3.38 8.17 6.87
C MET A 185 -2.65 7.16 7.77
N ILE A 186 -1.94 7.62 8.80
CA ILE A 186 -1.16 6.76 9.72
C ILE A 186 -1.98 6.10 10.84
N GLY A 187 -3.31 6.21 10.80
CA GLY A 187 -4.20 5.71 11.85
C GLY A 187 -3.98 4.24 12.23
N LEU A 188 -3.65 3.38 11.27
CA LEU A 188 -3.34 1.97 11.52
C LEU A 188 -2.20 1.80 12.54
N TRP A 189 -1.10 2.50 12.35
CA TRP A 189 0.09 2.38 13.22
C TRP A 189 -0.15 3.00 14.60
N ILE A 190 -0.93 4.09 14.67
CA ILE A 190 -1.32 4.70 15.95
C ILE A 190 -2.15 3.71 16.77
N VAL A 191 -3.19 3.13 16.18
CA VAL A 191 -4.06 2.16 16.84
C VAL A 191 -3.25 0.94 17.33
N PHE A 192 -2.34 0.43 16.47
CA PHE A 192 -1.53 -0.71 16.85
C PHE A 192 -0.51 -0.36 17.97
N ALA A 193 0.13 0.79 17.89
CA ALA A 193 1.04 1.26 18.94
C ALA A 193 0.32 1.39 20.31
N LEU A 194 -0.88 1.97 20.31
CA LEU A 194 -1.71 2.07 21.50
C LEU A 194 -2.11 0.68 22.03
N TYR A 195 -2.50 -0.24 21.16
CA TYR A 195 -2.79 -1.61 21.55
C TYR A 195 -1.58 -2.29 22.22
N MET A 196 -0.40 -2.17 21.60
CA MET A 196 0.84 -2.74 22.14
C MET A 196 1.18 -2.13 23.51
N LEU A 197 1.09 -0.81 23.64
CA LEU A 197 1.33 -0.11 24.90
C LEU A 197 0.40 -0.61 26.02
N VAL A 198 -0.91 -0.67 25.75
CA VAL A 198 -1.89 -1.18 26.72
C VAL A 198 -1.63 -2.64 27.07
N SER A 199 -1.29 -3.47 26.09
CA SER A 199 -0.98 -4.89 26.30
C SER A 199 0.25 -5.07 27.19
N PHE A 200 1.32 -4.30 26.99
CA PHE A 200 2.53 -4.36 27.83
C PHE A 200 2.27 -3.86 29.25
N LEU A 201 1.51 -2.78 29.41
CA LEU A 201 1.10 -2.27 30.72
C LEU A 201 0.27 -3.31 31.50
N TYR A 202 -0.70 -3.94 30.83
CA TYR A 202 -1.56 -4.96 31.43
C TYR A 202 -0.77 -6.22 31.85
N GLN A 203 0.17 -6.67 31.02
CA GLN A 203 1.00 -7.83 31.30
C GLN A 203 2.17 -7.54 32.26
N LYS A 204 2.35 -6.29 32.71
CA LYS A 204 3.48 -5.83 33.56
C LYS A 204 4.87 -6.15 32.98
N LYS A 205 4.97 -6.29 31.65
CA LYS A 205 6.22 -6.62 30.92
C LYS A 205 7.03 -5.37 30.59
N PHE A 206 7.28 -4.52 31.58
CA PHE A 206 8.00 -3.24 31.38
C PHE A 206 9.41 -3.41 30.80
N ALA A 207 10.07 -4.55 31.08
CA ALA A 207 11.41 -4.81 30.56
C ALA A 207 11.47 -5.07 29.04
N GLU A 208 10.35 -5.37 28.38
CA GLU A 208 10.29 -5.61 26.95
C GLU A 208 10.03 -4.33 26.14
N LEU A 209 9.49 -3.29 26.78
CA LEU A 209 9.26 -1.98 26.15
C LEU A 209 10.55 -1.31 25.66
N GLY A 210 11.68 -1.56 26.31
CA GLY A 210 12.98 -1.00 25.93
C GLY A 210 13.70 -1.77 24.80
N LYS A 211 13.10 -2.85 24.28
CA LYS A 211 13.68 -3.69 23.21
C LYS A 211 13.01 -3.49 21.85
N LEU A 212 11.96 -2.66 21.78
CA LEU A 212 11.27 -2.23 20.56
C LEU A 212 11.87 -0.91 20.04
#